data_cd392c347a0b11c8cb0f983a8d7a45be
#
_entry.id   cd392c347a0b11c8cb0f983a8d7a45be
#
_cell.length_a   1.000
_cell.length_b   1.000
_cell.length_c   1.000
_cell.angle_alpha   90.00
_cell.angle_beta   90.00
_cell.angle_gamma   90.00
#
_symmetry.space_group_name_H-M   'P 1'
#
loop_
_entity.id
_entity.type
_entity.pdbx_description
1 polymer ?
#
loop_
_entity_poly.entity_id
_entity_poly.type
_entity_poly.pdbx_seq_one_letter_code
_entity_poly.pdbx_strand_id
1 'polypeptide(L)'
;MAIKIFVILFIMLKIVSTSYAIEDKIEAELIANCAATQGGVATATPDGKIYYCAQRMANIEWKYPGAVDYFILHEYGHIVLQSGNEMQVDCWTAYEFSLMNTKKSNKSLKAAIKFIKAFKLPDPKYGGTGEERALLIEKCMEHGSDYYKNN
;
A
#
# COMPACT_ATOMS: atom_id res chain seq x y z
N MET A 1 -39.85 -48.18 4.36
CA MET A 1 -39.90 -46.81 3.87
C MET A 1 -38.70 -46.04 4.44
N ALA A 2 -37.63 -45.95 3.68
CA ALA A 2 -36.37 -45.40 4.17
C ALA A 2 -36.24 -43.94 3.71
N ILE A 3 -36.25 -43.01 4.66
CA ILE A 3 -36.06 -41.57 4.43
C ILE A 3 -34.56 -41.35 4.26
N LYS A 4 -34.11 -41.06 3.03
CA LYS A 4 -32.75 -40.62 2.74
C LYS A 4 -32.62 -39.14 3.16
N ILE A 5 -31.94 -38.89 4.27
CA ILE A 5 -31.57 -37.56 4.69
C ILE A 5 -30.39 -37.13 3.80
N PHE A 6 -30.64 -36.21 2.87
CA PHE A 6 -29.62 -35.53 2.08
C PHE A 6 -28.98 -34.45 2.99
N VAL A 7 -27.82 -34.80 3.55
CA VAL A 7 -26.96 -33.80 4.21
C VAL A 7 -26.30 -32.98 3.10
N ILE A 8 -26.86 -31.80 2.82
CA ILE A 8 -26.22 -30.82 1.96
C ILE A 8 -25.08 -30.20 2.77
N LEU A 9 -23.87 -30.67 2.52
CA LEU A 9 -22.66 -30.10 3.04
C LEU A 9 -22.45 -28.71 2.36
N PHE A 10 -22.94 -27.66 2.99
CA PHE A 10 -22.61 -26.29 2.60
C PHE A 10 -21.12 -26.10 2.92
N ILE A 11 -20.25 -26.33 1.95
CA ILE A 11 -18.88 -25.87 2.00
C ILE A 11 -18.96 -24.35 1.91
N MET A 12 -18.98 -23.68 3.06
CA MET A 12 -18.72 -22.25 3.17
C MET A 12 -17.31 -22.03 2.62
N LEU A 13 -17.24 -21.69 1.34
CA LEU A 13 -16.04 -21.08 0.77
C LEU A 13 -15.82 -19.79 1.56
N LYS A 14 -14.98 -19.85 2.59
CA LYS A 14 -14.45 -18.65 3.19
C LYS A 14 -13.61 -18.00 2.11
N ILE A 15 -14.24 -17.08 1.36
CA ILE A 15 -13.51 -16.07 0.62
C ILE A 15 -12.67 -15.39 1.69
N VAL A 16 -11.37 -15.69 1.71
CA VAL A 16 -10.41 -14.95 2.51
C VAL A 16 -10.35 -13.58 1.84
N SER A 17 -11.28 -12.73 2.25
CA SER A 17 -11.18 -11.31 2.00
C SER A 17 -9.86 -10.89 2.66
N THR A 18 -8.84 -10.62 1.86
CA THR A 18 -7.63 -9.96 2.31
C THR A 18 -8.03 -8.52 2.65
N SER A 19 -8.60 -8.35 3.85
CA SER A 19 -8.93 -7.04 4.39
C SER A 19 -7.62 -6.29 4.54
N TYR A 20 -7.42 -5.28 3.71
CA TYR A 20 -6.28 -4.36 3.82
C TYR A 20 -6.39 -3.54 5.11
N ALA A 21 -5.25 -3.18 5.72
CA ALA A 21 -5.24 -2.35 6.93
C ALA A 21 -5.79 -0.93 6.68
N ILE A 22 -5.92 -0.57 5.40
CA ILE A 22 -6.25 0.76 4.88
C ILE A 22 -7.63 0.82 4.20
N GLU A 23 -8.40 -0.30 4.19
CA GLU A 23 -9.63 -0.43 3.39
C GLU A 23 -10.65 0.68 3.71
N ASP A 24 -10.77 1.05 4.99
CA ASP A 24 -11.69 2.10 5.45
C ASP A 24 -11.20 3.53 5.13
N LYS A 25 -9.98 3.69 4.64
CA LYS A 25 -9.37 5.01 4.35
C LYS A 25 -9.35 5.37 2.86
N ILE A 26 -9.55 4.40 1.98
CA ILE A 26 -9.42 4.59 0.53
C ILE A 26 -10.78 4.83 -0.11
N GLU A 27 -11.01 6.07 -0.52
CA GLU A 27 -12.21 6.47 -1.27
C GLU A 27 -11.90 6.56 -2.78
N ALA A 28 -11.15 5.58 -3.31
CA ALA A 28 -10.77 5.51 -4.71
C ALA A 28 -11.13 4.15 -5.31
N GLU A 29 -11.44 4.13 -6.60
CA GLU A 29 -11.68 2.90 -7.34
C GLU A 29 -10.36 2.17 -7.57
N LEU A 30 -10.25 0.91 -7.11
CA LEU A 30 -9.09 0.06 -7.31
C LEU A 30 -9.30 -0.84 -8.53
N ILE A 31 -8.44 -0.73 -9.54
CA ILE A 31 -8.58 -1.44 -10.82
C ILE A 31 -7.34 -2.31 -11.07
N ALA A 32 -7.55 -3.62 -11.19
CA ALA A 32 -6.47 -4.55 -11.52
C ALA A 32 -6.10 -4.44 -13.01
N ASN A 33 -4.97 -3.79 -13.31
CA ASN A 33 -4.45 -3.63 -14.66
C ASN A 33 -2.93 -3.42 -14.66
N CYS A 34 -2.17 -4.48 -14.91
CA CYS A 34 -0.71 -4.41 -14.92
C CYS A 34 -0.13 -3.52 -16.03
N ALA A 35 -0.81 -3.40 -17.17
CA ALA A 35 -0.33 -2.54 -18.27
C ALA A 35 -0.41 -1.05 -17.87
N ALA A 36 -1.46 -0.65 -17.18
CA ALA A 36 -1.65 0.72 -16.74
C ALA A 36 -0.59 1.18 -15.72
N THR A 37 0.03 0.27 -14.96
CA THR A 37 1.05 0.63 -13.96
C THR A 37 2.44 0.92 -14.55
N GLN A 38 2.62 0.80 -15.87
CA GLN A 38 3.86 1.10 -16.58
C GLN A 38 5.13 0.48 -15.94
N GLY A 39 5.01 -0.73 -15.42
CA GLY A 39 6.10 -1.44 -14.74
C GLY A 39 6.11 -1.27 -13.21
N GLY A 40 5.37 -0.32 -12.66
CA GLY A 40 5.19 -0.13 -11.22
C GLY A 40 4.26 -1.14 -10.56
N VAL A 41 4.15 -1.04 -9.25
CA VAL A 41 3.24 -1.87 -8.44
C VAL A 41 1.81 -1.35 -8.56
N ALA A 42 1.65 -0.05 -8.44
CA ALA A 42 0.40 0.67 -8.61
C ALA A 42 0.66 2.06 -9.21
N THR A 43 -0.39 2.75 -9.59
CA THR A 43 -0.35 4.15 -10.04
C THR A 43 -1.72 4.81 -9.87
N ALA A 44 -1.71 6.03 -9.34
CA ALA A 44 -2.89 6.87 -9.29
C ALA A 44 -3.10 7.63 -10.61
N THR A 45 -4.35 7.96 -10.89
CA THR A 45 -4.72 8.78 -12.04
C THR A 45 -5.46 10.05 -11.60
N PRO A 46 -5.41 11.14 -12.40
CA PRO A 46 -6.03 12.41 -12.04
C PRO A 46 -7.56 12.33 -11.85
N ASP A 47 -8.21 11.32 -12.42
CA ASP A 47 -9.65 11.06 -12.27
C ASP A 47 -9.99 10.27 -10.99
N GLY A 48 -9.03 10.10 -10.08
CA GLY A 48 -9.27 9.50 -8.76
C GLY A 48 -9.30 7.97 -8.74
N LYS A 49 -8.69 7.32 -9.74
CA LYS A 49 -8.57 5.85 -9.76
C LYS A 49 -7.16 5.41 -9.42
N ILE A 50 -7.05 4.19 -8.88
CA ILE A 50 -5.79 3.54 -8.62
C ILE A 50 -5.73 2.24 -9.41
N TYR A 51 -4.84 2.19 -10.40
CA TYR A 51 -4.51 0.96 -11.11
C TYR A 51 -3.42 0.21 -10.34
N TYR A 52 -3.54 -1.10 -10.24
CA TYR A 52 -2.54 -1.93 -9.59
C TYR A 52 -2.24 -3.20 -10.38
N CYS A 53 -1.01 -3.72 -10.26
CA CYS A 53 -0.64 -4.99 -10.86
C CYS A 53 -0.74 -6.11 -9.83
N ALA A 54 -1.81 -6.89 -9.88
CA ALA A 54 -2.09 -7.96 -8.93
C ALA A 54 -0.92 -8.98 -8.82
N GLN A 55 -0.26 -9.31 -9.94
CA GLN A 55 0.88 -10.23 -9.94
C GLN A 55 2.10 -9.65 -9.20
N ARG A 56 2.42 -8.36 -9.40
CA ARG A 56 3.53 -7.70 -8.69
C ARG A 56 3.21 -7.55 -7.21
N MET A 57 1.97 -7.19 -6.87
CA MET A 57 1.52 -7.15 -5.48
C MET A 57 1.64 -8.51 -4.79
N ALA A 58 1.20 -9.59 -5.45
CA ALA A 58 1.32 -10.94 -4.89
C ALA A 58 2.79 -11.34 -4.63
N ASN A 59 3.71 -10.97 -5.53
CA ASN A 59 5.14 -11.22 -5.34
C ASN A 59 5.74 -10.43 -4.17
N ILE A 60 5.30 -9.19 -3.98
CA ILE A 60 5.73 -8.36 -2.83
C ILE A 60 5.14 -8.93 -1.55
N GLU A 61 3.86 -9.23 -1.54
CA GLU A 61 3.16 -9.78 -0.37
C GLU A 61 3.75 -11.10 0.10
N TRP A 62 4.19 -11.95 -0.84
CA TRP A 62 4.89 -13.20 -0.52
C TRP A 62 6.19 -12.97 0.26
N LYS A 63 6.99 -11.97 -0.13
CA LYS A 63 8.28 -11.66 0.50
C LYS A 63 8.18 -10.73 1.70
N TYR A 64 7.23 -9.80 1.66
CA TYR A 64 7.06 -8.72 2.62
C TYR A 64 5.58 -8.57 3.01
N PRO A 65 5.03 -9.52 3.79
CA PRO A 65 3.60 -9.59 4.09
C PRO A 65 3.07 -8.31 4.74
N GLY A 66 2.11 -7.66 4.06
CA GLY A 66 1.49 -6.40 4.42
C GLY A 66 2.08 -5.18 3.70
N ALA A 67 3.20 -5.30 2.96
CA ALA A 67 3.81 -4.15 2.29
C ALA A 67 2.91 -3.51 1.22
N VAL A 68 2.01 -4.27 0.61
CA VAL A 68 1.12 -3.76 -0.44
C VAL A 68 0.16 -2.68 0.07
N ASP A 69 -0.23 -2.73 1.34
CA ASP A 69 -1.07 -1.70 1.96
C ASP A 69 -0.42 -0.31 1.83
N TYR A 70 0.90 -0.24 2.04
CA TYR A 70 1.64 1.01 1.92
C TYR A 70 1.57 1.59 0.50
N PHE A 71 1.77 0.75 -0.52
CA PHE A 71 1.77 1.23 -1.91
C PHE A 71 0.38 1.70 -2.35
N ILE A 72 -0.68 1.04 -1.93
CA ILE A 72 -2.04 1.48 -2.24
C ILE A 72 -2.35 2.81 -1.54
N LEU A 73 -1.99 2.97 -0.27
CA LEU A 73 -2.20 4.23 0.44
C LEU A 73 -1.33 5.36 -0.11
N HIS A 74 -0.11 5.04 -0.57
CA HIS A 74 0.76 5.98 -1.26
C HIS A 74 0.12 6.52 -2.55
N GLU A 75 -0.42 5.63 -3.39
CA GLU A 75 -1.15 6.08 -4.59
C GLU A 75 -2.39 6.91 -4.24
N TYR A 76 -3.10 6.56 -3.18
CA TYR A 76 -4.20 7.38 -2.68
C TYR A 76 -3.72 8.76 -2.19
N GLY A 77 -2.52 8.83 -1.63
CA GLY A 77 -1.87 10.07 -1.25
C GLY A 77 -1.68 11.04 -2.43
N HIS A 78 -1.33 10.56 -3.61
CA HIS A 78 -1.28 11.38 -4.83
C HIS A 78 -2.63 12.03 -5.15
N ILE A 79 -3.73 11.31 -4.95
CA ILE A 79 -5.09 11.83 -5.17
C ILE A 79 -5.45 12.86 -4.11
N VAL A 80 -5.25 12.55 -2.83
CA VAL A 80 -5.61 13.42 -1.70
C VAL A 80 -4.82 14.73 -1.71
N LEU A 81 -3.52 14.65 -1.96
CA LEU A 81 -2.63 15.81 -1.98
C LEU A 81 -2.63 16.55 -3.31
N GLN A 82 -3.22 15.98 -4.36
CA GLN A 82 -3.12 16.46 -5.74
C GLN A 82 -1.66 16.75 -6.13
N SER A 83 -0.75 15.87 -5.74
CA SER A 83 0.69 16.05 -5.86
C SER A 83 1.36 14.89 -6.58
N GLY A 84 2.24 15.22 -7.53
CA GLY A 84 3.15 14.27 -8.17
C GLY A 84 4.49 14.10 -7.42
N ASN A 85 4.66 14.74 -6.26
CA ASN A 85 5.88 14.69 -5.49
C ASN A 85 5.91 13.44 -4.61
N GLU A 86 6.72 12.46 -5.01
CA GLU A 86 6.82 11.16 -4.34
C GLU A 86 7.24 11.26 -2.87
N MET A 87 8.20 12.14 -2.56
CA MET A 87 8.70 12.31 -1.18
C MET A 87 7.62 12.92 -0.27
N GLN A 88 6.83 13.86 -0.79
CA GLN A 88 5.70 14.44 -0.07
C GLN A 88 4.63 13.38 0.20
N VAL A 89 4.34 12.54 -0.79
CA VAL A 89 3.35 11.46 -0.68
C VAL A 89 3.85 10.37 0.26
N ASP A 90 5.12 10.00 0.21
CA ASP A 90 5.73 9.07 1.17
C ASP A 90 5.58 9.57 2.62
N CYS A 91 5.84 10.86 2.86
CA CYS A 91 5.67 11.47 4.18
C CYS A 91 4.22 11.44 4.65
N TRP A 92 3.28 11.83 3.78
CA TRP A 92 1.86 11.76 4.11
C TRP A 92 1.44 10.33 4.42
N THR A 93 1.83 9.37 3.60
CA THR A 93 1.50 7.95 3.77
C THR A 93 2.04 7.41 5.10
N ALA A 94 3.29 7.71 5.42
CA ALA A 94 3.92 7.29 6.69
C ALA A 94 3.19 7.87 7.90
N TYR A 95 2.79 9.13 7.84
CA TYR A 95 2.03 9.79 8.88
C TYR A 95 0.64 9.17 9.06
N GLU A 96 -0.09 8.89 7.96
CA GLU A 96 -1.39 8.22 8.02
C GLU A 96 -1.27 6.83 8.69
N PHE A 97 -0.23 6.05 8.38
CA PHE A 97 0.03 4.79 9.06
C PHE A 97 0.31 4.97 10.56
N SER A 98 1.02 6.04 10.94
CA SER A 98 1.29 6.34 12.36
C SER A 98 0.02 6.70 13.12
N LEU A 99 -0.91 7.42 12.49
CA LEU A 99 -2.21 7.78 13.07
C LEU A 99 -3.12 6.56 13.28
N MET A 100 -3.10 5.59 12.37
CA MET A 100 -3.87 4.34 12.55
C MET A 100 -3.43 3.57 13.79
N ASN A 101 -2.14 3.55 14.09
CA ASN A 101 -1.51 2.96 15.27
C ASN A 101 -2.05 1.58 15.68
N THR A 102 -2.41 0.75 14.72
CA THR A 102 -2.85 -0.63 14.95
C THR A 102 -1.69 -1.60 14.78
N LYS A 103 -1.80 -2.80 15.36
CA LYS A 103 -0.81 -3.87 15.14
C LYS A 103 -0.65 -4.19 13.64
N LYS A 104 -1.74 -4.14 12.89
CA LYS A 104 -1.77 -4.43 11.45
C LYS A 104 -1.08 -3.31 10.67
N SER A 105 -1.44 -2.03 10.89
CA SER A 105 -0.82 -0.89 10.21
C SER A 105 0.68 -0.80 10.50
N ASN A 106 1.09 -0.99 11.74
CA ASN A 106 2.50 -0.99 12.12
C ASN A 106 3.30 -2.13 11.44
N LYS A 107 2.69 -3.31 11.26
CA LYS A 107 3.29 -4.42 10.51
C LYS A 107 3.43 -4.07 9.04
N SER A 108 2.39 -3.51 8.40
CA SER A 108 2.38 -3.11 7.00
C SER A 108 3.46 -2.08 6.70
N LEU A 109 3.56 -1.03 7.51
CA LEU A 109 4.58 0.00 7.35
C LEU A 109 6.01 -0.56 7.48
N LYS A 110 6.27 -1.40 8.49
CA LYS A 110 7.58 -2.06 8.66
C LYS A 110 7.93 -2.96 7.48
N ALA A 111 6.96 -3.68 6.93
CA ALA A 111 7.15 -4.52 5.76
C ALA A 111 7.49 -3.70 4.51
N ALA A 112 6.80 -2.57 4.31
CA ALA A 112 7.08 -1.65 3.20
C ALA A 112 8.47 -1.02 3.31
N ILE A 113 8.86 -0.54 4.50
CA ILE A 113 10.21 0.00 4.75
C ILE A 113 11.28 -1.06 4.43
N LYS A 114 11.09 -2.30 4.86
CA LYS A 114 12.01 -3.39 4.55
C LYS A 114 12.10 -3.66 3.04
N PHE A 115 10.98 -3.63 2.32
CA PHE A 115 10.96 -3.75 0.86
C PHE A 115 11.71 -2.60 0.20
N ILE A 116 11.44 -1.35 0.61
CA ILE A 116 12.08 -0.14 0.06
C ILE A 116 13.59 -0.17 0.27
N LYS A 117 14.09 -0.54 1.44
CA LYS A 117 15.52 -0.70 1.74
C LYS A 117 16.24 -1.72 0.86
N ALA A 118 15.53 -2.62 0.18
CA ALA A 118 16.13 -3.56 -0.75
C ALA A 118 16.62 -2.91 -2.07
N PHE A 119 16.15 -1.72 -2.42
CA PHE A 119 16.57 -0.99 -3.62
C PHE A 119 17.88 -0.24 -3.34
N LYS A 120 18.94 -0.67 -4.02
CA LYS A 120 20.30 -0.14 -3.78
C LYS A 120 20.68 1.00 -4.72
N LEU A 121 20.05 1.07 -5.89
CA LEU A 121 20.33 2.12 -6.86
C LEU A 121 19.54 3.38 -6.50
N PRO A 122 20.18 4.56 -6.64
CA PRO A 122 19.48 5.82 -6.45
C PRO A 122 18.35 5.99 -7.49
N ASP A 123 17.20 6.47 -7.03
CA ASP A 123 16.10 6.89 -7.88
C ASP A 123 15.77 8.36 -7.51
N PRO A 124 16.06 9.32 -8.43
CA PRO A 124 15.80 10.73 -8.17
C PRO A 124 14.33 11.04 -7.88
N LYS A 125 13.41 10.23 -8.40
CA LYS A 125 11.96 10.35 -8.14
C LYS A 125 11.64 10.27 -6.65
N TYR A 126 12.40 9.43 -5.91
CA TYR A 126 12.21 9.19 -4.47
C TYR A 126 13.30 9.82 -3.59
N GLY A 127 14.11 10.71 -4.14
CA GLY A 127 15.13 11.43 -3.37
C GLY A 127 16.40 10.65 -3.05
N GLY A 128 16.65 9.53 -3.76
CA GLY A 128 17.88 8.76 -3.58
C GLY A 128 17.71 7.26 -3.56
N THR A 129 18.54 6.59 -2.77
CA THR A 129 18.51 5.13 -2.58
C THR A 129 17.30 4.69 -1.74
N GLY A 130 16.99 3.40 -1.77
CA GLY A 130 15.94 2.84 -0.90
C GLY A 130 16.21 3.06 0.59
N GLU A 131 17.47 3.11 1.01
CA GLU A 131 17.83 3.42 2.40
C GLU A 131 17.51 4.88 2.76
N GLU A 132 17.85 5.84 1.88
CA GLU A 132 17.55 7.26 2.07
C GLU A 132 16.04 7.52 2.06
N ARG A 133 15.31 6.90 1.13
CA ARG A 133 13.84 6.93 1.10
C ARG A 133 13.22 6.36 2.39
N ALA A 134 13.73 5.24 2.87
CA ALA A 134 13.24 4.63 4.11
C ALA A 134 13.49 5.51 5.34
N LEU A 135 14.66 6.16 5.42
CA LEU A 135 14.95 7.12 6.48
C LEU A 135 14.01 8.33 6.45
N LEU A 136 13.66 8.83 5.27
CA LEU A 136 12.66 9.89 5.13
C LEU A 136 11.29 9.44 5.66
N ILE A 137 10.83 8.24 5.26
CA ILE A 137 9.57 7.66 5.73
C ILE A 137 9.55 7.54 7.26
N GLU A 138 10.63 7.03 7.86
CA GLU A 138 10.77 6.89 9.32
C GLU A 138 10.68 8.26 10.03
N LYS A 139 11.31 9.30 9.51
CA LYS A 139 11.21 10.67 10.05
C LYS A 139 9.80 11.25 9.95
N CYS A 140 9.13 11.00 8.84
CA CYS A 140 7.77 11.51 8.61
C CYS A 140 6.71 10.85 9.51
N MET A 141 6.96 9.64 10.01
CA MET A 141 6.10 9.03 11.03
C MET A 141 6.02 9.88 12.31
N GLU A 142 7.12 10.55 12.67
CA GLU A 142 7.23 11.34 13.90
C GLU A 142 6.70 12.77 13.71
N HIS A 143 6.92 13.36 12.55
CA HIS A 143 6.71 14.79 12.30
C HIS A 143 5.59 15.11 11.31
N GLY A 144 4.98 14.09 10.70
CA GLY A 144 3.91 14.26 9.71
C GLY A 144 4.36 14.92 8.41
N SER A 145 3.37 15.28 7.57
CA SER A 145 3.63 15.95 6.30
C SER A 145 4.28 17.33 6.45
N ASP A 146 4.23 17.93 7.64
CA ASP A 146 4.83 19.24 7.90
C ASP A 146 6.36 19.19 7.87
N TYR A 147 6.94 18.02 8.12
CA TYR A 147 8.38 17.82 7.94
C TYR A 147 8.82 18.14 6.50
N TYR A 148 8.04 17.71 5.53
CA TYR A 148 8.36 17.94 4.11
C TYR A 148 8.06 19.38 3.66
N LYS A 149 7.08 20.05 4.26
CA LYS A 149 6.73 21.45 3.92
C LYS A 149 7.77 22.45 4.42
N ASN A 150 8.51 22.10 5.47
CA ASN A 150 9.45 22.99 6.16
C ASN A 150 10.94 22.70 5.81
N ASN A 151 11.23 21.69 4.99
CA ASN A 151 12.56 21.29 4.51
C ASN A 151 12.59 21.11 3.00
#